data_af625a7d9b5855f3294abcdc6cf5c8da
#
_entry.id   af625a7d9b5855f3294abcdc6cf5c8da
#
_cell.length_a   1.000
_cell.length_b   1.000
_cell.length_c   1.000
_cell.angle_alpha   90.00
_cell.angle_beta   90.00
_cell.angle_gamma   90.00
#
_symmetry.space_group_name_H-M   'P 1'
#
loop_
_entity.id
_entity.type
_entity.pdbx_description
1 polymer ?
#
loop_
_entity_poly.entity_id
_entity_poly.type
_entity_poly.pdbx_seq_one_letter_code
_entity_poly.pdbx_strand_id
1 'polypeptide(L)'
;MKKIVILVAAVFMFNAMSFAQDNEAPAEIEKTKTKMKPRDRFMFNLTFDNLFHKENNGFKTSWSSRGVAMYYMYDFPIKNSRISLAPGIGFSHVSYYHNSQLTEDSTGTYFNPIPNFKDNDDFKQRKLAVNYLDIPLELRFFSKPNEKGNMFKLAVGFRASLKLTAVSKENNRVNDYFKKIKTKGYDDVALFRGGPTLRLGYGGFNIFAFYSITELFNDNGPAMTPFSIGISITGL
;
A
#
# COMPACT_ATOMS: atom_id res chain seq x y z
N MET A 1 -5.56 -7.32 23.61
CA MET A 1 -5.93 -6.40 22.53
C MET A 1 -6.48 -5.05 23.03
N LYS A 2 -7.38 -4.98 24.02
CA LYS A 2 -7.90 -3.69 24.56
C LYS A 2 -6.82 -2.74 25.12
N LYS A 3 -5.73 -3.25 25.69
CA LYS A 3 -4.65 -2.43 26.29
C LYS A 3 -3.75 -1.73 25.25
N ILE A 4 -3.61 -2.29 24.04
CA ILE A 4 -2.79 -1.71 22.95
C ILE A 4 -3.53 -0.54 22.29
N VAL A 5 -4.85 -0.64 22.13
CA VAL A 5 -5.69 0.43 21.57
C VAL A 5 -5.69 1.66 22.46
N ILE A 6 -5.67 1.48 23.80
CA ILE A 6 -5.61 2.58 24.77
C ILE A 6 -4.25 3.30 24.72
N LEU A 7 -3.14 2.57 24.50
CA LEU A 7 -1.81 3.15 24.41
C LEU A 7 -1.65 4.02 23.15
N VAL A 8 -2.17 3.59 22.01
CA VAL A 8 -2.14 4.36 20.76
C VAL A 8 -3.01 5.61 20.87
N ALA A 9 -4.19 5.53 21.50
CA ALA A 9 -5.05 6.68 21.76
C ALA A 9 -4.41 7.71 22.73
N ALA A 10 -3.68 7.25 23.75
CA ALA A 10 -2.98 8.12 24.69
C ALA A 10 -1.84 8.91 24.05
N VAL A 11 -1.09 8.31 23.11
CA VAL A 11 -0.02 9.00 22.37
C VAL A 11 -0.60 10.10 21.44
N PHE A 12 -1.79 9.89 20.88
CA PHE A 12 -2.47 10.91 20.07
C PHE A 12 -3.01 12.08 20.88
N MET A 13 -3.50 11.85 22.12
CA MET A 13 -4.02 12.92 22.97
C MET A 13 -2.91 13.80 23.58
N PHE A 14 -1.72 13.26 23.81
CA PHE A 14 -0.61 14.04 24.40
C PHE A 14 -0.06 15.13 23.44
N ASN A 15 -0.18 14.95 22.13
CA ASN A 15 0.24 15.95 21.15
C ASN A 15 -0.79 17.08 20.91
N ALA A 16 -2.04 16.91 21.33
CA ALA A 16 -3.08 17.92 21.14
C ALA A 16 -3.04 19.03 22.20
N MET A 17 -2.38 18.81 23.34
CA MET A 17 -2.32 19.78 24.44
C MET A 17 -1.15 20.77 24.37
N SER A 18 -0.21 20.60 23.45
CA SER A 18 1.00 21.46 23.35
C SER A 18 0.83 22.71 22.44
N PHE A 19 -0.35 22.95 21.89
CA PHE A 19 -0.58 24.05 20.94
C PHE A 19 -1.43 25.19 21.45
N ALA A 20 -1.66 25.30 22.77
CA ALA A 20 -2.48 26.35 23.36
C ALA A 20 -1.68 27.25 24.30
N GLN A 21 -0.62 27.91 23.78
CA GLN A 21 -0.04 29.09 24.41
C GLN A 21 0.53 30.00 23.32
N ASP A 22 -0.32 30.90 22.79
CA ASP A 22 0.10 32.06 22.03
C ASP A 22 0.41 33.15 23.02
N ASN A 23 1.70 33.51 23.16
CA ASN A 23 2.15 34.75 23.72
C ASN A 23 2.38 35.74 22.57
N GLU A 24 1.55 36.75 22.46
CA GLU A 24 1.75 37.87 21.54
C GLU A 24 3.01 38.68 21.94
N ALA A 25 3.99 38.70 21.04
CA ALA A 25 5.12 39.62 21.07
C ALA A 25 5.11 40.52 19.82
N PRO A 26 5.64 41.79 19.89
CA PRO A 26 5.37 42.85 18.91
C PRO A 26 5.92 42.54 17.51
N ALA A 27 5.20 43.07 16.51
CA ALA A 27 5.47 42.90 15.09
C ALA A 27 6.82 43.48 14.66
N GLU A 28 7.80 42.60 14.43
CA GLU A 28 9.01 42.89 13.67
C GLU A 28 8.75 42.45 12.21
N ILE A 29 9.04 43.39 11.27
CA ILE A 29 8.84 43.16 9.83
C ILE A 29 9.78 42.06 9.37
N GLU A 30 9.34 40.82 9.48
CA GLU A 30 10.10 39.62 9.07
C GLU A 30 9.97 39.43 7.55
N LYS A 31 11.11 39.48 6.86
CA LYS A 31 11.25 39.06 5.46
C LYS A 31 10.57 37.70 5.30
N THR A 32 9.50 37.66 4.52
CA THR A 32 8.63 36.50 4.27
C THR A 32 9.46 35.34 3.75
N LYS A 33 10.01 34.54 4.65
CA LYS A 33 10.49 33.20 4.30
C LYS A 33 9.26 32.38 3.94
N THR A 34 9.07 32.13 2.68
CA THR A 34 7.98 31.32 2.16
C THR A 34 8.07 29.93 2.81
N LYS A 35 7.39 29.73 3.94
CA LYS A 35 7.24 28.42 4.56
C LYS A 35 6.50 27.55 3.55
N MET A 36 7.14 26.49 3.07
CA MET A 36 6.49 25.49 2.22
C MET A 36 5.28 24.94 2.98
N LYS A 37 4.07 25.25 2.51
CA LYS A 37 2.86 24.67 3.10
C LYS A 37 2.86 23.18 2.76
N PRO A 38 2.70 22.28 3.74
CA PRO A 38 2.54 20.85 3.48
C PRO A 38 1.29 20.65 2.62
N ARG A 39 1.47 20.21 1.36
CA ARG A 39 0.40 20.09 0.36
C ARG A 39 -0.10 18.67 0.16
N ASP A 40 0.68 17.67 0.55
CA ASP A 40 0.42 16.27 0.22
C ASP A 40 -0.05 15.48 1.44
N ARG A 41 -1.10 15.95 2.11
CA ARG A 41 -1.67 15.29 3.28
C ARG A 41 -2.43 14.03 2.92
N PHE A 42 -3.25 14.08 1.89
CA PHE A 42 -3.96 12.92 1.37
C PHE A 42 -3.27 12.41 0.13
N MET A 43 -3.14 11.10 0.07
CA MET A 43 -2.53 10.40 -1.04
C MET A 43 -3.40 9.21 -1.42
N PHE A 44 -3.70 9.11 -2.71
CA PHE A 44 -4.47 8.03 -3.30
C PHE A 44 -3.63 7.32 -4.36
N ASN A 45 -3.45 6.01 -4.22
CA ASN A 45 -2.67 5.19 -5.14
C ASN A 45 -3.59 4.21 -5.88
N LEU A 46 -3.38 4.11 -7.19
CA LEU A 46 -3.89 3.04 -8.05
C LEU A 46 -2.71 2.26 -8.59
N THR A 47 -2.66 0.95 -8.33
CA THR A 47 -1.51 0.12 -8.67
C THR A 47 -1.89 -1.07 -9.53
N PHE A 48 -0.96 -1.47 -10.37
CA PHE A 48 -0.87 -2.80 -10.95
C PHE A 48 0.05 -3.62 -10.04
N ASP A 49 -0.40 -4.80 -9.68
CA ASP A 49 0.26 -5.64 -8.69
C ASP A 49 0.66 -6.96 -9.30
N ASN A 50 1.83 -7.46 -8.91
CA ASN A 50 2.32 -8.74 -9.37
C ASN A 50 2.97 -9.50 -8.22
N LEU A 51 3.07 -10.83 -8.37
CA LEU A 51 3.77 -11.73 -7.47
C LEU A 51 4.95 -12.35 -8.20
N PHE A 52 6.16 -12.00 -7.78
CA PHE A 52 7.35 -12.71 -8.22
C PHE A 52 7.46 -14.02 -7.43
N HIS A 53 7.66 -15.11 -8.13
CA HIS A 53 7.85 -16.46 -7.55
C HIS A 53 9.13 -17.06 -8.06
N LYS A 54 9.80 -17.83 -7.20
CA LYS A 54 11.07 -18.47 -7.55
C LYS A 54 10.88 -19.80 -8.29
N GLU A 55 9.75 -20.46 -8.07
CA GLU A 55 9.50 -21.80 -8.62
C GLU A 55 8.77 -21.71 -9.97
N ASN A 56 9.27 -22.44 -10.95
CA ASN A 56 8.64 -22.52 -12.28
C ASN A 56 7.56 -23.63 -12.31
N ASN A 57 6.57 -23.50 -11.45
CA ASN A 57 5.47 -24.45 -11.28
C ASN A 57 4.23 -24.14 -12.14
N GLY A 58 4.36 -23.26 -13.15
CA GLY A 58 3.24 -22.86 -14.02
C GLY A 58 2.28 -21.83 -13.43
N PHE A 59 2.50 -21.35 -12.20
CA PHE A 59 1.76 -20.24 -11.63
C PHE A 59 2.00 -18.95 -12.44
N LYS A 60 0.92 -18.23 -12.72
CA LYS A 60 0.99 -16.92 -13.40
C LYS A 60 0.03 -15.94 -12.75
N THR A 61 0.57 -14.81 -12.33
CA THR A 61 -0.24 -13.66 -11.94
C THR A 61 -0.72 -12.95 -13.21
N SER A 62 -2.01 -12.61 -13.24
CA SER A 62 -2.56 -11.84 -14.37
C SER A 62 -2.13 -10.38 -14.29
N TRP A 63 -1.87 -9.76 -15.44
CA TRP A 63 -1.65 -8.32 -15.56
C TRP A 63 -2.84 -7.46 -15.09
N SER A 64 -4.03 -8.05 -14.95
CA SER A 64 -5.22 -7.38 -14.41
C SER A 64 -5.21 -7.27 -12.88
N SER A 65 -4.21 -7.79 -12.19
CA SER A 65 -4.03 -7.63 -10.75
C SER A 65 -3.84 -6.16 -10.42
N ARG A 66 -4.62 -5.66 -9.46
CA ARG A 66 -4.67 -4.24 -9.14
C ARG A 66 -4.90 -3.97 -7.67
N GLY A 67 -4.39 -2.84 -7.23
CA GLY A 67 -4.57 -2.35 -5.88
C GLY A 67 -5.05 -0.92 -5.83
N VAL A 68 -5.66 -0.59 -4.72
CA VAL A 68 -6.01 0.78 -4.34
C VAL A 68 -5.51 1.03 -2.93
N ALA A 69 -5.01 2.23 -2.68
CA ALA A 69 -4.60 2.61 -1.34
C ALA A 69 -4.88 4.08 -1.08
N MET A 70 -5.21 4.39 0.15
CA MET A 70 -5.43 5.74 0.62
C MET A 70 -4.63 5.96 1.90
N TYR A 71 -3.87 7.07 1.94
CA TYR A 71 -3.01 7.42 3.06
C TYR A 71 -3.27 8.84 3.51
N TYR A 72 -3.16 9.05 4.80
CA TYR A 72 -2.96 10.35 5.41
C TYR A 72 -1.49 10.48 5.80
N MET A 73 -0.81 11.49 5.25
CA MET A 73 0.62 11.74 5.42
C MET A 73 0.81 13.09 6.11
N TYR A 74 1.83 13.18 6.93
CA TYR A 74 2.18 14.43 7.57
C TYR A 74 3.64 14.80 7.27
N ASP A 75 3.86 15.96 6.63
CA ASP A 75 5.19 16.42 6.27
C ASP A 75 5.85 17.18 7.41
N PHE A 76 6.99 16.71 7.86
CA PHE A 76 7.91 17.40 8.76
C PHE A 76 9.06 17.99 7.96
N PRO A 77 9.07 19.31 7.66
CA PRO A 77 10.17 19.94 6.94
C PRO A 77 11.47 19.87 7.73
N ILE A 78 12.56 19.48 7.08
CA ILE A 78 13.88 19.39 7.71
C ILE A 78 14.56 20.76 7.57
N LYS A 79 14.58 21.54 8.66
CA LYS A 79 15.14 22.90 8.70
C LYS A 79 14.56 23.80 7.57
N ASN A 80 15.40 24.63 6.96
CA ASN A 80 15.04 25.48 5.80
C ASN A 80 15.34 24.80 4.46
N SER A 81 15.36 23.46 4.41
CA SER A 81 15.64 22.69 3.20
C SER A 81 14.37 22.37 2.41
N ARG A 82 14.54 21.81 1.22
CA ARG A 82 13.46 21.28 0.39
C ARG A 82 13.27 19.77 0.61
N ILE A 83 13.63 19.33 1.79
CA ILE A 83 13.54 17.94 2.21
C ILE A 83 12.55 17.87 3.36
N SER A 84 11.64 16.91 3.33
CA SER A 84 10.74 16.61 4.44
C SER A 84 10.75 15.13 4.76
N LEU A 85 10.52 14.82 6.02
CA LEU A 85 10.18 13.47 6.48
C LEU A 85 8.67 13.38 6.59
N ALA A 86 8.08 12.37 5.96
CA ALA A 86 6.63 12.21 5.91
C ALA A 86 6.21 10.82 6.41
N PRO A 87 5.94 10.66 7.72
CA PRO A 87 5.21 9.51 8.22
C PRO A 87 3.74 9.59 7.84
N GLY A 88 3.10 8.43 7.76
CA GLY A 88 1.69 8.34 7.45
C GLY A 88 1.02 7.10 8.00
N ILE A 89 -0.29 7.04 7.81
CA ILE A 89 -1.13 5.89 8.08
C ILE A 89 -2.18 5.78 6.98
N GLY A 90 -2.56 4.56 6.64
CA GLY A 90 -3.59 4.36 5.62
C GLY A 90 -4.00 2.92 5.46
N PHE A 91 -4.83 2.71 4.46
CA PHE A 91 -5.36 1.39 4.12
C PHE A 91 -5.05 1.09 2.66
N SER A 92 -4.72 -0.18 2.39
CA SER A 92 -4.59 -0.67 1.04
C SER A 92 -5.37 -1.97 0.83
N HIS A 93 -5.91 -2.09 -0.37
CA HIS A 93 -6.57 -3.28 -0.88
C HIS A 93 -5.83 -3.74 -2.14
N VAL A 94 -5.42 -4.98 -2.17
CA VAL A 94 -4.75 -5.59 -3.33
C VAL A 94 -5.51 -6.83 -3.76
N SER A 95 -5.74 -6.98 -5.06
CA SER A 95 -6.37 -8.16 -5.68
C SER A 95 -5.39 -8.80 -6.66
N TYR A 96 -4.82 -9.95 -6.30
CA TYR A 96 -3.97 -10.76 -7.16
C TYR A 96 -4.83 -11.74 -7.95
N TYR A 97 -4.94 -11.53 -9.26
CA TYR A 97 -5.59 -12.45 -10.18
C TYR A 97 -4.57 -13.47 -10.67
N HIS A 98 -4.94 -14.75 -10.63
CA HIS A 98 -4.04 -15.86 -10.95
C HIS A 98 -4.77 -17.00 -11.65
N ASN A 99 -3.99 -17.92 -12.26
CA ASN A 99 -4.47 -19.08 -13.01
C ASN A 99 -4.53 -20.36 -12.18
N SER A 100 -4.41 -20.29 -10.87
CA SER A 100 -4.24 -21.46 -10.01
C SER A 100 -5.40 -21.62 -9.05
N GLN A 101 -5.64 -22.84 -8.60
CA GLN A 101 -6.49 -23.13 -7.46
C GLN A 101 -5.68 -22.97 -6.18
N LEU A 102 -6.21 -22.21 -5.23
CA LEU A 102 -5.63 -22.08 -3.90
C LEU A 102 -6.23 -23.19 -3.02
N THR A 103 -5.38 -24.08 -2.55
CA THR A 103 -5.74 -25.16 -1.62
C THR A 103 -4.94 -25.01 -0.35
N GLU A 104 -5.57 -25.27 0.79
CA GLU A 104 -4.97 -25.26 2.11
C GLU A 104 -5.21 -26.63 2.75
N ASP A 105 -4.16 -27.25 3.27
CA ASP A 105 -4.22 -28.51 4.00
C ASP A 105 -3.42 -28.40 5.32
N SER A 106 -3.26 -29.51 6.03
CA SER A 106 -2.52 -29.56 7.29
C SER A 106 -1.02 -29.26 7.17
N THR A 107 -0.49 -29.23 5.94
CA THR A 107 0.94 -29.00 5.66
C THR A 107 1.20 -27.59 5.11
N GLY A 108 0.16 -26.87 4.67
CA GLY A 108 0.27 -25.48 4.22
C GLY A 108 -0.66 -25.10 3.08
N THR A 109 -0.39 -23.92 2.51
CA THR A 109 -1.14 -23.36 1.38
C THR A 109 -0.39 -23.56 0.08
N TYR A 110 -1.08 -24.08 -0.95
CA TYR A 110 -0.52 -24.37 -2.26
C TYR A 110 -1.30 -23.73 -3.39
N PHE A 111 -0.57 -23.28 -4.42
CA PHE A 111 -1.16 -22.90 -5.71
C PHE A 111 -1.03 -24.07 -6.70
N ASN A 112 -2.15 -24.67 -7.07
CA ASN A 112 -2.22 -25.70 -8.10
C ASN A 112 -2.63 -25.04 -9.44
N PRO A 113 -1.68 -24.82 -10.38
CA PRO A 113 -1.98 -24.24 -11.67
C PRO A 113 -2.99 -25.08 -12.45
N ILE A 114 -3.96 -24.42 -13.06
CA ILE A 114 -4.96 -25.08 -13.90
C ILE A 114 -4.45 -25.04 -15.34
N PRO A 115 -4.23 -26.22 -15.97
CA PRO A 115 -3.85 -26.27 -17.37
C PRO A 115 -4.89 -25.58 -18.25
N ASN A 116 -4.43 -24.82 -19.24
CA ASN A 116 -5.29 -24.12 -20.20
C ASN A 116 -6.38 -23.24 -19.56
N PHE A 117 -6.07 -22.60 -18.44
CA PHE A 117 -7.01 -21.79 -17.67
C PHE A 117 -7.79 -20.75 -18.51
N LYS A 118 -7.16 -20.18 -19.56
CA LYS A 118 -7.81 -19.19 -20.43
C LYS A 118 -8.85 -19.78 -21.38
N ASP A 119 -8.65 -21.03 -21.76
CA ASP A 119 -9.47 -21.74 -22.75
C ASP A 119 -10.48 -22.67 -22.06
N ASN A 120 -10.47 -22.73 -20.73
CA ASN A 120 -11.34 -23.58 -19.94
C ASN A 120 -12.58 -22.78 -19.48
N ASP A 121 -13.73 -23.07 -20.08
CA ASP A 121 -15.01 -22.40 -19.80
C ASP A 121 -15.52 -22.63 -18.37
N ASP A 122 -14.97 -23.62 -17.65
CA ASP A 122 -15.37 -23.94 -16.27
C ASP A 122 -14.78 -22.92 -15.25
N PHE A 123 -13.78 -22.14 -15.64
CA PHE A 123 -13.08 -21.22 -14.75
C PHE A 123 -13.08 -19.80 -15.32
N LYS A 124 -13.85 -18.91 -14.72
CA LYS A 124 -13.95 -17.53 -15.22
C LYS A 124 -12.97 -16.57 -14.56
N GLN A 125 -12.73 -16.70 -13.26
CA GLN A 125 -11.89 -15.75 -12.52
C GLN A 125 -11.49 -16.29 -11.16
N ARG A 126 -10.20 -16.18 -10.84
CA ARG A 126 -9.65 -16.51 -9.53
C ARG A 126 -8.81 -15.35 -9.02
N LYS A 127 -8.99 -14.99 -7.76
CA LYS A 127 -8.20 -13.94 -7.14
C LYS A 127 -8.04 -14.13 -5.64
N LEU A 128 -6.87 -13.75 -5.15
CA LEU A 128 -6.60 -13.54 -3.74
C LEU A 128 -6.69 -12.04 -3.47
N ALA A 129 -7.60 -11.62 -2.59
CA ALA A 129 -7.77 -10.25 -2.18
C ALA A 129 -7.30 -10.07 -0.75
N VAL A 130 -6.37 -9.14 -0.52
CA VAL A 130 -5.80 -8.87 0.80
C VAL A 130 -5.98 -7.39 1.13
N ASN A 131 -6.41 -7.12 2.36
CA ASN A 131 -6.52 -5.77 2.90
C ASN A 131 -5.46 -5.57 3.98
N TYR A 132 -4.83 -4.40 3.96
CA TYR A 132 -3.77 -4.03 4.90
C TYR A 132 -4.06 -2.69 5.57
N LEU A 133 -3.61 -2.58 6.80
CA LEU A 133 -3.32 -1.31 7.46
C LEU A 133 -1.84 -0.99 7.19
N ASP A 134 -1.57 0.15 6.59
CA ASP A 134 -0.23 0.55 6.16
C ASP A 134 0.30 1.71 7.00
N ILE A 135 1.60 1.66 7.30
CA ILE A 135 2.37 2.73 7.93
C ILE A 135 3.52 3.07 6.99
N PRO A 136 3.33 4.01 6.05
CA PRO A 136 4.40 4.53 5.21
C PRO A 136 5.25 5.56 5.95
N LEU A 137 6.55 5.58 5.64
CA LEU A 137 7.51 6.61 6.02
C LEU A 137 8.29 7.02 4.79
N GLU A 138 8.25 8.30 4.41
CA GLU A 138 8.89 8.80 3.20
C GLU A 138 9.85 9.94 3.50
N LEU A 139 10.99 9.94 2.85
CA LEU A 139 11.88 11.09 2.71
C LEU A 139 11.58 11.74 1.36
N ARG A 140 11.09 12.97 1.40
CA ARG A 140 10.59 13.71 0.24
C ARG A 140 11.54 14.83 -0.13
N PHE A 141 11.81 14.97 -1.43
CA PHE A 141 12.62 16.01 -2.02
C PHE A 141 11.76 16.82 -2.99
N PHE A 142 11.81 18.15 -2.88
CA PHE A 142 11.02 19.05 -3.69
C PHE A 142 11.92 19.97 -4.50
N SER A 143 11.60 20.17 -5.79
CA SER A 143 12.24 21.22 -6.59
C SER A 143 11.78 22.63 -6.18
N LYS A 144 12.33 23.67 -6.79
CA LYS A 144 11.72 25.01 -6.75
C LYS A 144 10.35 24.95 -7.43
N PRO A 145 9.31 25.63 -6.87
CA PRO A 145 8.05 25.77 -7.56
C PRO A 145 8.24 26.62 -8.83
N ASN A 146 7.50 26.26 -9.89
CA ASN A 146 7.38 27.13 -11.04
C ASN A 146 6.37 28.26 -10.81
N GLU A 147 6.14 29.13 -11.79
CA GLU A 147 5.20 30.25 -11.73
C GLU A 147 3.76 29.80 -11.38
N LYS A 148 3.36 28.58 -11.76
CA LYS A 148 2.06 27.96 -11.43
C LYS A 148 2.05 27.25 -10.08
N GLY A 149 3.16 27.29 -9.34
CA GLY A 149 3.30 26.62 -8.04
C GLY A 149 3.52 25.12 -8.11
N ASN A 150 3.72 24.53 -9.29
CA ASN A 150 4.03 23.13 -9.43
C ASN A 150 5.52 22.83 -9.18
N MET A 151 5.80 21.67 -8.58
CA MET A 151 7.14 21.23 -8.21
C MET A 151 7.37 19.79 -8.68
N PHE A 152 8.62 19.49 -9.03
CA PHE A 152 9.07 18.10 -9.08
C PHE A 152 9.19 17.55 -7.67
N LYS A 153 8.77 16.29 -7.50
CA LYS A 153 8.77 15.56 -6.25
C LYS A 153 9.48 14.23 -6.45
N LEU A 154 10.43 13.94 -5.58
CA LEU A 154 11.03 12.61 -5.42
C LEU A 154 10.77 12.19 -3.99
N ALA A 155 10.22 11.01 -3.78
CA ALA A 155 10.10 10.42 -2.46
C ALA A 155 10.68 9.01 -2.47
N VAL A 156 11.55 8.75 -1.50
CA VAL A 156 12.08 7.41 -1.20
C VAL A 156 11.61 7.06 0.19
N GLY A 157 11.06 5.87 0.37
CA GLY A 157 10.49 5.52 1.65
C GLY A 157 10.47 4.03 1.93
N PHE A 158 9.85 3.71 3.02
CA PHE A 158 9.55 2.36 3.45
C PHE A 158 8.09 2.27 3.88
N ARG A 159 7.41 1.19 3.52
CA ARG A 159 6.04 0.91 3.94
C ARG A 159 6.03 -0.38 4.73
N ALA A 160 5.54 -0.33 5.98
CA ALA A 160 5.16 -1.47 6.79
C ALA A 160 3.64 -1.65 6.69
N SER A 161 3.19 -2.89 6.54
CA SER A 161 1.78 -3.23 6.38
C SER A 161 1.39 -4.37 7.31
N LEU A 162 0.23 -4.25 7.94
CA LEU A 162 -0.39 -5.29 8.77
C LEU A 162 -1.60 -5.85 8.03
N LYS A 163 -1.64 -7.16 7.80
CA LYS A 163 -2.79 -7.84 7.20
C LYS A 163 -4.02 -7.71 8.09
N LEU A 164 -5.10 -7.19 7.54
CA LEU A 164 -6.41 -7.15 8.20
C LEU A 164 -7.29 -8.33 7.78
N THR A 165 -7.33 -8.62 6.49
CA THR A 165 -8.11 -9.74 5.95
C THR A 165 -7.48 -10.28 4.68
N ALA A 166 -7.59 -11.60 4.47
CA ALA A 166 -7.27 -12.27 3.21
C ALA A 166 -8.48 -13.12 2.78
N VAL A 167 -8.87 -13.00 1.51
CA VAL A 167 -10.05 -13.68 0.95
C VAL A 167 -9.73 -14.18 -0.44
N SER A 168 -9.83 -15.50 -0.66
CA SER A 168 -9.86 -16.06 -2.01
C SER A 168 -11.28 -15.98 -2.58
N LYS A 169 -11.37 -15.62 -3.86
CA LYS A 169 -12.61 -15.57 -4.61
C LYS A 169 -12.43 -16.37 -5.90
N GLU A 170 -13.28 -17.34 -6.10
CA GLU A 170 -13.28 -18.20 -7.26
C GLU A 170 -14.64 -18.18 -7.94
N ASN A 171 -14.65 -18.13 -9.27
CA ASN A 171 -15.83 -18.30 -10.09
C ASN A 171 -15.68 -19.58 -10.87
N ASN A 172 -16.35 -20.64 -10.44
CA ASN A 172 -16.36 -21.94 -11.10
C ASN A 172 -17.72 -22.23 -11.73
N ARG A 173 -17.73 -22.87 -12.89
CA ARG A 173 -18.96 -23.37 -13.52
C ARG A 173 -19.37 -24.68 -12.84
N VAL A 174 -20.60 -24.73 -12.38
CA VAL A 174 -21.21 -25.93 -11.78
C VAL A 174 -22.62 -26.06 -12.35
N ASN A 175 -22.92 -27.17 -13.05
CA ASN A 175 -24.22 -27.42 -13.66
C ASN A 175 -24.70 -26.24 -14.53
N ASP A 176 -23.87 -25.77 -15.48
CA ASP A 176 -24.12 -24.66 -16.39
C ASP A 176 -24.31 -23.25 -15.75
N TYR A 177 -24.18 -23.14 -14.44
CA TYR A 177 -24.22 -21.87 -13.73
C TYR A 177 -22.86 -21.52 -13.09
N PHE A 178 -22.50 -20.22 -13.11
CA PHE A 178 -21.31 -19.74 -12.42
C PHE A 178 -21.57 -19.57 -10.92
N LYS A 179 -20.94 -20.41 -10.10
CA LYS A 179 -20.97 -20.34 -8.64
C LYS A 179 -19.76 -19.54 -8.12
N LYS A 180 -20.04 -18.47 -7.35
CA LYS A 180 -19.00 -17.71 -6.65
C LYS A 180 -18.70 -18.36 -5.31
N ILE A 181 -17.47 -18.83 -5.14
CA ILE A 181 -16.97 -19.39 -3.89
C ILE A 181 -16.06 -18.33 -3.26
N LYS A 182 -16.30 -18.03 -1.98
CA LYS A 182 -15.46 -17.13 -1.18
C LYS A 182 -14.94 -17.90 0.02
N THR A 183 -13.63 -18.08 0.11
CA THR A 183 -12.97 -18.67 1.26
C THR A 183 -12.24 -17.58 2.02
N LYS A 184 -12.49 -17.48 3.32
CA LYS A 184 -11.87 -16.52 4.24
C LYS A 184 -10.95 -17.26 5.19
N GLY A 185 -9.95 -16.53 5.74
CA GLY A 185 -9.13 -17.06 6.82
C GLY A 185 -7.94 -17.87 6.31
N TYR A 186 -7.27 -17.42 5.25
CA TYR A 186 -5.96 -17.97 4.89
C TYR A 186 -4.94 -17.53 5.94
N ASP A 187 -4.67 -18.42 6.90
CA ASP A 187 -3.78 -18.14 8.04
C ASP A 187 -2.32 -18.03 7.57
N ASP A 188 -1.96 -18.78 6.52
CA ASP A 188 -0.62 -18.77 5.94
C ASP A 188 -0.26 -17.47 5.19
N VAL A 189 -1.22 -16.61 4.85
CA VAL A 189 -0.90 -15.27 4.35
C VAL A 189 -0.24 -14.47 5.46
N ALA A 190 0.99 -14.01 5.23
CA ALA A 190 1.82 -13.33 6.22
C ALA A 190 1.09 -12.15 6.88
N LEU A 191 1.20 -12.07 8.21
CA LEU A 191 0.59 -11.00 9.01
C LEU A 191 1.23 -9.64 8.70
N PHE A 192 2.55 -9.63 8.47
CA PHE A 192 3.32 -8.43 8.19
C PHE A 192 3.88 -8.45 6.78
N ARG A 193 3.81 -7.30 6.11
CA ARG A 193 4.45 -7.04 4.83
C ARG A 193 5.23 -5.74 4.93
N GLY A 194 6.46 -5.70 4.42
CA GLY A 194 7.27 -4.51 4.43
C GLY A 194 8.18 -4.39 3.23
N GLY A 195 8.52 -3.14 2.86
CA GLY A 195 9.44 -2.93 1.77
C GLY A 195 9.63 -1.47 1.35
N PRO A 196 10.64 -1.20 0.52
CA PRO A 196 10.92 0.12 -0.02
C PRO A 196 9.80 0.61 -0.95
N THR A 197 9.64 1.92 -0.96
CA THR A 197 8.77 2.65 -1.88
C THR A 197 9.56 3.73 -2.61
N LEU A 198 9.20 3.96 -3.87
CA LEU A 198 9.73 5.03 -4.69
C LEU A 198 8.56 5.78 -5.32
N ARG A 199 8.64 7.11 -5.31
CA ARG A 199 7.67 7.96 -5.98
C ARG A 199 8.36 9.11 -6.66
N LEU A 200 7.98 9.34 -7.92
CA LEU A 200 8.45 10.42 -8.78
C LEU A 200 7.23 11.15 -9.32
N GLY A 201 7.20 12.47 -9.24
CA GLY A 201 6.05 13.20 -9.71
C GLY A 201 6.26 14.67 -9.99
N TYR A 202 5.20 15.26 -10.53
CA TYR A 202 5.10 16.67 -10.83
C TYR A 202 3.71 17.19 -10.47
N GLY A 203 3.64 18.27 -9.68
CA GLY A 203 2.37 18.76 -9.18
C GLY A 203 1.64 17.74 -8.30
N GLY A 204 0.39 17.40 -8.63
CA GLY A 204 -0.42 16.41 -7.92
C GLY A 204 -0.27 14.98 -8.42
N PHE A 205 0.38 14.74 -9.58
CA PHE A 205 0.51 13.42 -10.20
C PHE A 205 1.89 12.84 -9.97
N ASN A 206 1.93 11.56 -9.60
CA ASN A 206 3.17 10.86 -9.35
C ASN A 206 3.07 9.43 -9.89
N ILE A 207 4.22 8.87 -10.31
CA ILE A 207 4.42 7.44 -10.53
C ILE A 207 4.91 6.86 -9.20
N PHE A 208 4.37 5.72 -8.83
CA PHE A 208 4.65 5.03 -7.58
C PHE A 208 5.11 3.60 -7.84
N ALA A 209 6.10 3.14 -7.09
CA ALA A 209 6.53 1.75 -7.05
C ALA A 209 6.72 1.29 -5.60
N PHE A 210 6.42 0.02 -5.36
CA PHE A 210 6.65 -0.68 -4.10
C PHE A 210 7.19 -2.08 -4.39
N TYR A 211 8.20 -2.49 -3.66
CA TYR A 211 8.74 -3.85 -3.68
C TYR A 211 8.72 -4.41 -2.26
N SER A 212 8.09 -5.57 -2.06
CA SER A 212 8.11 -6.22 -0.76
C SER A 212 9.43 -6.95 -0.55
N ILE A 213 10.04 -6.80 0.62
CA ILE A 213 11.20 -7.60 1.04
C ILE A 213 10.75 -8.84 1.84
N THR A 214 9.47 -8.88 2.21
CA THR A 214 8.85 -10.03 2.84
C THR A 214 8.02 -10.79 1.82
N GLU A 215 7.86 -12.08 2.00
CA GLU A 215 6.98 -12.90 1.19
C GLU A 215 5.51 -12.68 1.53
N LEU A 216 4.61 -13.03 0.60
CA LEU A 216 3.16 -12.92 0.78
C LEU A 216 2.64 -13.97 1.76
N PHE A 217 3.28 -15.16 1.79
CA PHE A 217 2.92 -16.27 2.65
C PHE A 217 4.02 -16.51 3.69
N ASN A 218 3.64 -17.12 4.82
CA ASN A 218 4.56 -17.65 5.80
C ASN A 218 5.28 -18.90 5.26
N ASP A 219 6.17 -19.48 6.05
CA ASP A 219 7.01 -20.63 5.70
C ASP A 219 6.24 -21.86 5.16
N ASN A 220 4.95 -21.99 5.49
CA ASN A 220 4.07 -23.05 5.01
C ASN A 220 3.38 -22.73 3.67
N GLY A 221 3.72 -21.64 3.04
CA GLY A 221 3.15 -21.22 1.76
C GLY A 221 4.18 -21.03 0.66
N PRO A 222 3.75 -20.78 -0.57
CA PRO A 222 4.65 -20.60 -1.71
C PRO A 222 5.46 -19.29 -1.58
N ALA A 223 6.76 -19.37 -1.87
CA ALA A 223 7.68 -18.23 -1.84
C ALA A 223 7.33 -17.20 -2.93
N MET A 224 6.51 -16.23 -2.59
CA MET A 224 6.00 -15.19 -3.49
C MET A 224 6.24 -13.80 -2.96
N THR A 225 6.91 -12.96 -3.75
CA THR A 225 7.26 -11.59 -3.38
C THR A 225 6.34 -10.59 -4.09
N PRO A 226 5.55 -9.79 -3.34
CA PRO A 226 4.69 -8.75 -3.91
C PRO A 226 5.48 -7.58 -4.50
N PHE A 227 5.04 -7.12 -5.67
CA PHE A 227 5.52 -5.91 -6.33
C PHE A 227 4.33 -5.11 -6.85
N SER A 228 4.39 -3.78 -6.73
CA SER A 228 3.34 -2.87 -7.18
C SER A 228 3.97 -1.69 -7.93
N ILE A 229 3.36 -1.33 -9.06
CA ILE A 229 3.67 -0.10 -9.79
C ILE A 229 2.37 0.60 -10.18
N GLY A 230 2.34 1.91 -10.17
CA GLY A 230 1.11 2.62 -10.51
C GLY A 230 1.23 4.13 -10.45
N ILE A 231 0.07 4.76 -10.34
CA ILE A 231 -0.06 6.21 -10.20
C ILE A 231 -0.48 6.57 -8.78
N SER A 232 0.02 7.71 -8.33
CA SER A 232 -0.31 8.29 -7.03
C SER A 232 -0.77 9.73 -7.23
N ILE A 233 -1.93 10.07 -6.68
CA ILE A 233 -2.48 11.43 -6.67
C ILE A 233 -2.30 11.99 -5.28
N THR A 234 -1.71 13.18 -5.19
CA THR A 234 -1.42 13.88 -3.94
C THR A 234 -1.93 15.30 -3.99
N GLY A 235 -2.18 15.90 -2.83
CA GLY A 235 -2.60 17.31 -2.76
C GLY A 235 -4.11 17.52 -2.90
N LEU A 236 -4.89 16.48 -2.54
CA LEU A 236 -6.34 16.58 -2.38
C LEU A 236 -6.69 17.21 -1.02
#